data_b124935e6d1b9bf403e1d59440fe9855
#
_entry.id   b124935e6d1b9bf403e1d59440fe9855
#
_cell.length_a   1.000
_cell.length_b   1.000
_cell.length_c   1.000
_cell.angle_alpha   90.00
_cell.angle_beta   90.00
_cell.angle_gamma   90.00
#
_symmetry.space_group_name_H-M   'P 1'
#
loop_
_entity.id
_entity.type
_entity.pdbx_description
1 polymer ?
#
loop_
_entity_poly.entity_id
_entity_poly.type
_entity_poly.pdbx_seq_one_letter_code
_entity_poly.pdbx_strand_id
1 'polypeptide(L)'
;MPIRPQGYSLCKDATSSSVPTLSQPPASTRLPAHLPLYHRLLFPHHPLGEPLPQLVIGNGPEIDLLNERIYNLVALALRGYILSWYTRFSKDRALVPSIHSTIIHPILSPILTSVYDNPERVMKWILRDLLCSVEIHVKVYWQAKAALGAGTLGDRYHARLPLPSVTASSSLAPHSPVDPTYTLSPEYLTSLSVALIQPTETEEERPQMGLQGLMIREVLARAILAGGMRRICFGWFWYGLILKLLGEPGDPFPWRRTTPQKQDEPESLHQLVLSYTRTIISLFTTIYSAIVALIAVYTAAPPPSPEYEGCTDTLMGMIREILGVDGYAGIEAKKWRKRTVWGGVEMVVGLTSPVLDRIISHLLSSQLTSKLSFRLIDLAERILFPLDGYPGPTPIDPTPDEAADMRDKAEKRIGEIIPKPLRVIFCPEDKDVSRLMEWMSDAGCNAHLVGMMLVSLVATLLPDLVDKTNSEDGQL
;
A
#
# COMPACT_ATOMS: atom_id res chain seq x y z
N MET A 1 10.25 -41.51 55.43
CA MET A 1 9.08 -42.08 56.15
C MET A 1 7.89 -41.16 55.89
N PRO A 2 6.86 -41.64 55.25
CA PRO A 2 5.67 -40.85 54.94
C PRO A 2 4.59 -41.10 56.00
N ILE A 3 3.88 -40.03 56.38
CA ILE A 3 2.73 -40.10 57.25
C ILE A 3 1.48 -39.84 56.41
N ARG A 4 0.61 -40.85 56.29
CA ARG A 4 -0.75 -40.76 55.82
C ARG A 4 -1.65 -40.27 56.99
N PRO A 5 -2.68 -39.48 56.69
CA PRO A 5 -3.86 -39.50 57.58
C PRO A 5 -5.04 -40.20 56.90
N GLN A 6 -5.73 -40.90 57.78
CA GLN A 6 -6.89 -41.75 57.59
C GLN A 6 -8.15 -40.99 57.25
N GLY A 7 -9.03 -41.70 56.58
CA GLY A 7 -10.38 -41.28 56.27
C GLY A 7 -11.33 -41.27 57.46
N TYR A 8 -12.36 -40.41 57.37
CA TYR A 8 -13.59 -40.55 58.13
C TYR A 8 -14.77 -40.61 57.14
N SER A 9 -15.42 -41.73 57.22
CA SER A 9 -16.75 -41.96 56.69
C SER A 9 -17.76 -41.64 57.83
N LEU A 10 -18.81 -40.86 57.51
CA LEU A 10 -20.07 -41.01 58.22
C LEU A 10 -21.26 -40.34 57.54
N CYS A 11 -22.21 -41.17 57.25
CA CYS A 11 -23.69 -41.13 57.39
C CYS A 11 -24.49 -40.17 56.51
N LYS A 12 -25.33 -40.87 55.79
CA LYS A 12 -26.61 -40.45 55.21
C LYS A 12 -27.57 -39.99 56.32
N ASP A 13 -28.28 -38.92 56.08
CA ASP A 13 -29.70 -38.87 56.40
C ASP A 13 -30.41 -37.87 55.45
N ALA A 14 -31.55 -38.32 55.00
CA ALA A 14 -32.44 -37.68 54.05
C ALA A 14 -33.39 -36.72 54.79
N THR A 15 -33.48 -35.49 54.27
CA THR A 15 -34.72 -34.71 54.40
C THR A 15 -34.94 -33.88 53.14
N SER A 16 -36.00 -34.23 52.44
CA SER A 16 -36.53 -33.51 51.28
C SER A 16 -37.10 -32.16 51.70
N SER A 17 -36.52 -31.09 51.18
CA SER A 17 -37.23 -29.81 51.06
C SER A 17 -37.02 -29.25 49.63
N SER A 18 -38.16 -29.17 48.96
CA SER A 18 -38.29 -28.60 47.62
C SER A 18 -37.92 -27.11 47.63
N VAL A 19 -36.74 -26.80 47.14
CA VAL A 19 -36.31 -25.41 46.79
C VAL A 19 -36.70 -25.18 45.33
N PRO A 20 -37.33 -24.04 44.99
CA PRO A 20 -37.68 -23.73 43.60
C PRO A 20 -36.41 -23.60 42.76
N THR A 21 -36.36 -24.38 41.69
CA THR A 21 -35.30 -24.38 40.69
C THR A 21 -35.19 -22.99 40.06
N LEU A 22 -34.21 -22.18 40.47
CA LEU A 22 -33.78 -21.03 39.73
C LEU A 22 -33.37 -21.54 38.35
N SER A 23 -34.09 -21.08 37.34
CA SER A 23 -33.80 -21.31 35.92
C SER A 23 -32.32 -21.05 35.65
N GLN A 24 -31.60 -22.10 35.30
CA GLN A 24 -30.23 -21.99 34.80
C GLN A 24 -30.21 -20.98 33.64
N PRO A 25 -29.25 -20.04 33.61
CA PRO A 25 -29.06 -19.20 32.43
C PRO A 25 -28.80 -20.11 31.24
N PRO A 26 -29.33 -19.76 30.04
CA PRO A 26 -29.18 -20.59 28.85
C PRO A 26 -27.70 -20.88 28.65
N ALA A 27 -27.38 -22.17 28.51
CA ALA A 27 -26.02 -22.63 28.20
C ALA A 27 -25.50 -21.82 27.03
N SER A 28 -24.38 -21.08 27.24
CA SER A 28 -23.72 -20.36 26.18
C SER A 28 -23.40 -21.38 25.10
N THR A 29 -24.14 -21.35 24.01
CA THR A 29 -23.94 -22.19 22.83
C THR A 29 -22.58 -21.82 22.27
N ARG A 30 -21.54 -22.56 22.67
CA ARG A 30 -20.24 -22.46 22.04
C ARG A 30 -20.39 -22.95 20.60
N LEU A 31 -20.31 -22.06 19.66
CA LEU A 31 -20.30 -22.42 18.24
C LEU A 31 -19.24 -23.50 18.01
N PRO A 32 -19.53 -24.50 17.14
CA PRO A 32 -18.61 -25.58 16.84
C PRO A 32 -17.24 -25.06 16.38
N ALA A 33 -16.16 -25.68 16.85
CA ALA A 33 -14.79 -25.23 16.55
C ALA A 33 -14.40 -25.35 15.07
N HIS A 34 -15.15 -26.10 14.26
CA HIS A 34 -14.94 -26.27 12.82
C HIS A 34 -15.47 -25.10 11.97
N LEU A 35 -16.23 -24.17 12.57
CA LEU A 35 -16.72 -22.99 11.84
C LEU A 35 -15.59 -22.00 11.57
N PRO A 36 -15.58 -21.33 10.40
CA PRO A 36 -14.63 -20.29 10.09
C PRO A 36 -14.55 -19.20 11.17
N LEU A 37 -13.38 -18.60 11.33
CA LEU A 37 -13.14 -17.61 12.39
C LEU A 37 -14.09 -16.41 12.28
N TYR A 38 -14.28 -15.90 11.07
CA TYR A 38 -15.18 -14.76 10.83
C TYR A 38 -16.62 -15.06 11.28
N HIS A 39 -17.12 -16.26 11.03
CA HIS A 39 -18.47 -16.64 11.44
C HIS A 39 -18.63 -16.63 12.97
N ARG A 40 -17.62 -17.15 13.68
CA ARG A 40 -17.64 -17.20 15.15
C ARG A 40 -17.48 -15.83 15.82
N LEU A 41 -16.76 -14.91 15.18
CA LEU A 41 -16.41 -13.61 15.75
C LEU A 41 -17.36 -12.50 15.31
N LEU A 42 -17.65 -12.42 14.00
CA LEU A 42 -18.41 -11.33 13.41
C LEU A 42 -19.90 -11.61 13.37
N PHE A 43 -20.25 -12.87 13.12
CA PHE A 43 -21.64 -13.30 12.90
C PHE A 43 -22.08 -14.43 13.84
N PRO A 44 -21.96 -14.28 15.16
CA PRO A 44 -22.27 -15.38 16.11
C PRO A 44 -23.76 -15.79 16.14
N HIS A 45 -24.64 -14.92 15.67
CA HIS A 45 -26.10 -15.15 15.64
C HIS A 45 -26.65 -15.37 14.22
N HIS A 46 -25.79 -15.35 13.19
CA HIS A 46 -26.21 -15.53 11.81
C HIS A 46 -26.46 -17.02 11.52
N PRO A 47 -27.62 -17.39 10.95
CA PRO A 47 -27.95 -18.77 10.64
C PRO A 47 -26.94 -19.36 9.62
N LEU A 48 -26.57 -20.61 9.84
CA LEU A 48 -25.72 -21.34 8.91
C LEU A 48 -26.50 -21.62 7.62
N GLY A 49 -25.97 -21.15 6.50
CA GLY A 49 -26.59 -21.35 5.18
C GLY A 49 -27.29 -20.11 4.61
N GLU A 50 -27.44 -19.05 5.39
CA GLU A 50 -27.83 -17.76 4.84
C GLU A 50 -26.60 -17.01 4.28
N PRO A 51 -26.76 -16.25 3.18
CA PRO A 51 -25.68 -15.46 2.64
C PRO A 51 -25.25 -14.37 3.62
N LEU A 52 -23.94 -14.18 3.77
CA LEU A 52 -23.37 -13.11 4.61
C LEU A 52 -23.70 -11.73 4.03
N PRO A 53 -23.79 -10.68 4.85
CA PRO A 53 -23.86 -9.32 4.36
C PRO A 53 -22.71 -9.06 3.37
N GLN A 54 -22.99 -8.52 2.20
CA GLN A 54 -21.97 -8.30 1.19
C GLN A 54 -21.17 -7.04 1.50
N LEU A 55 -19.84 -7.15 1.56
CA LEU A 55 -18.92 -6.01 1.59
C LEU A 55 -18.69 -5.47 0.19
N VAL A 56 -18.52 -6.36 -0.77
CA VAL A 56 -18.51 -6.05 -2.20
C VAL A 56 -19.86 -6.45 -2.74
N ILE A 57 -20.62 -5.49 -3.21
CA ILE A 57 -21.96 -5.72 -3.75
C ILE A 57 -21.82 -6.31 -5.16
N GLY A 58 -22.43 -7.45 -5.40
CA GLY A 58 -22.41 -8.10 -6.70
C GLY A 58 -22.93 -9.53 -6.63
N ASN A 59 -23.07 -10.17 -7.81
CA ASN A 59 -23.58 -11.52 -7.92
C ASN A 59 -22.53 -12.45 -8.53
N GLY A 60 -22.28 -13.57 -7.88
CA GLY A 60 -21.45 -14.64 -8.40
C GLY A 60 -20.56 -15.29 -7.35
N PRO A 61 -20.15 -16.54 -7.56
CA PRO A 61 -19.40 -17.31 -6.59
C PRO A 61 -18.00 -16.73 -6.31
N GLU A 62 -17.44 -15.95 -7.24
CA GLU A 62 -16.15 -15.27 -7.03
C GLU A 62 -16.29 -14.12 -6.04
N ILE A 63 -17.41 -13.38 -6.08
CA ILE A 63 -17.68 -12.27 -5.16
C ILE A 63 -17.96 -12.80 -3.75
N ASP A 64 -18.72 -13.88 -3.65
CA ASP A 64 -18.99 -14.52 -2.36
C ASP A 64 -17.68 -15.01 -1.71
N LEU A 65 -16.81 -15.65 -2.49
CA LEU A 65 -15.49 -16.05 -2.03
C LEU A 65 -14.60 -14.86 -1.65
N LEU A 66 -14.68 -13.74 -2.40
CA LEU A 66 -13.94 -12.52 -2.09
C LEU A 66 -14.42 -11.94 -0.75
N ASN A 67 -15.73 -11.81 -0.56
CA ASN A 67 -16.32 -11.36 0.69
C ASN A 67 -15.90 -12.24 1.88
N GLU A 68 -15.92 -13.55 1.72
CA GLU A 68 -15.47 -14.51 2.73
C GLU A 68 -14.00 -14.29 3.13
N ARG A 69 -13.11 -14.09 2.14
CA ARG A 69 -11.69 -13.83 2.37
C ARG A 69 -11.45 -12.50 3.10
N ILE A 70 -12.17 -11.45 2.71
CA ILE A 70 -12.08 -10.16 3.37
C ILE A 70 -12.58 -10.27 4.83
N TYR A 71 -13.70 -10.95 5.06
CA TYR A 71 -14.20 -11.20 6.42
C TYR A 71 -13.21 -12.00 7.27
N ASN A 72 -12.52 -12.98 6.68
CA ASN A 72 -11.48 -13.71 7.39
C ASN A 72 -10.34 -12.79 7.82
N LEU A 73 -9.85 -11.92 6.91
CA LEU A 73 -8.81 -10.94 7.22
C LEU A 73 -9.26 -9.96 8.33
N VAL A 74 -10.49 -9.46 8.27
CA VAL A 74 -11.09 -8.59 9.30
C VAL A 74 -11.17 -9.32 10.63
N ALA A 75 -11.64 -10.57 10.65
CA ALA A 75 -11.74 -11.37 11.86
C ALA A 75 -10.37 -11.64 12.50
N LEU A 76 -9.33 -11.87 11.69
CA LEU A 76 -7.95 -12.00 12.14
C LEU A 76 -7.44 -10.70 12.77
N ALA A 77 -7.73 -9.56 12.12
CA ALA A 77 -7.35 -8.24 12.64
C ALA A 77 -8.01 -7.94 13.98
N LEU A 78 -9.32 -8.14 14.09
CA LEU A 78 -10.06 -7.93 15.33
C LEU A 78 -9.60 -8.88 16.45
N ARG A 79 -9.32 -10.14 16.12
CA ARG A 79 -8.77 -11.09 17.08
C ARG A 79 -7.39 -10.67 17.58
N GLY A 80 -6.51 -10.29 16.68
CA GLY A 80 -5.13 -9.96 17.00
C GLY A 80 -4.98 -8.64 17.73
N TYR A 81 -5.65 -7.60 17.24
CA TYR A 81 -5.42 -6.23 17.73
C TYR A 81 -6.44 -5.74 18.75
N ILE A 82 -7.67 -6.26 18.74
CA ILE A 82 -8.71 -5.84 19.68
C ILE A 82 -8.93 -6.87 20.79
N LEU A 83 -9.24 -8.11 20.45
CA LEU A 83 -9.55 -9.13 21.45
C LEU A 83 -8.36 -9.44 22.36
N SER A 84 -7.13 -9.30 21.89
CA SER A 84 -5.90 -9.58 22.66
C SER A 84 -5.82 -8.79 23.97
N TRP A 85 -6.31 -7.57 24.00
CA TRP A 85 -6.34 -6.72 25.19
C TRP A 85 -7.74 -6.60 25.79
N TYR A 86 -8.80 -6.54 24.96
CA TYR A 86 -10.16 -6.32 25.42
C TYR A 86 -10.64 -7.43 26.38
N THR A 87 -10.32 -8.69 26.11
CA THR A 87 -10.67 -9.83 26.97
C THR A 87 -10.08 -9.77 28.38
N ARG A 88 -9.09 -8.89 28.59
CA ARG A 88 -8.51 -8.64 29.93
C ARG A 88 -9.40 -7.73 30.79
N PHE A 89 -10.22 -6.89 30.16
CA PHE A 89 -11.07 -5.91 30.83
C PHE A 89 -12.55 -6.32 30.87
N SER A 90 -13.02 -6.97 29.81
CA SER A 90 -14.43 -7.33 29.68
C SER A 90 -14.60 -8.74 29.17
N LYS A 91 -15.63 -9.40 29.69
CA LYS A 91 -16.10 -10.70 29.20
C LYS A 91 -17.19 -10.56 28.13
N ASP A 92 -17.62 -9.35 27.83
CA ASP A 92 -18.62 -9.08 26.83
C ASP A 92 -18.10 -9.41 25.43
N ARG A 93 -18.82 -10.28 24.73
CA ARG A 93 -18.50 -10.72 23.38
C ARG A 93 -19.27 -9.95 22.30
N ALA A 94 -20.23 -9.12 22.68
CA ALA A 94 -21.04 -8.36 21.75
C ALA A 94 -20.25 -7.20 21.10
N LEU A 95 -19.14 -6.77 21.72
CA LEU A 95 -18.31 -5.68 21.19
C LEU A 95 -17.82 -5.94 19.77
N VAL A 96 -17.33 -7.15 19.46
CA VAL A 96 -16.73 -7.44 18.14
C VAL A 96 -17.77 -7.40 17.02
N PRO A 97 -18.92 -8.05 17.13
CA PRO A 97 -20.02 -7.89 16.17
C PRO A 97 -20.48 -6.43 16.04
N SER A 98 -20.57 -5.70 17.16
CA SER A 98 -20.95 -4.29 17.16
C SER A 98 -19.94 -3.41 16.40
N ILE A 99 -18.63 -3.56 16.65
CA ILE A 99 -17.58 -2.85 15.88
C ILE A 99 -17.70 -3.19 14.40
N HIS A 100 -17.93 -4.45 14.07
CA HIS A 100 -18.08 -4.85 12.68
C HIS A 100 -19.28 -4.15 12.01
N SER A 101 -20.46 -4.21 12.60
CA SER A 101 -21.69 -3.67 12.02
C SER A 101 -21.71 -2.14 11.97
N THR A 102 -21.17 -1.48 13.01
CA THR A 102 -21.26 -0.01 13.17
C THR A 102 -20.11 0.73 12.48
N ILE A 103 -18.96 0.08 12.26
CA ILE A 103 -17.75 0.77 11.81
C ILE A 103 -17.14 0.11 10.61
N ILE A 104 -16.81 -1.19 10.72
CA ILE A 104 -16.02 -1.83 9.67
C ILE A 104 -16.83 -1.98 8.39
N HIS A 105 -18.03 -2.51 8.49
CA HIS A 105 -18.91 -2.68 7.32
C HIS A 105 -19.22 -1.34 6.64
N PRO A 106 -19.65 -0.27 7.35
CA PRO A 106 -19.93 1.01 6.74
C PRO A 106 -18.73 1.70 6.08
N ILE A 107 -17.51 1.49 6.60
CA ILE A 107 -16.28 2.06 6.00
C ILE A 107 -15.79 1.24 4.82
N LEU A 108 -15.72 -0.10 5.00
CA LEU A 108 -15.13 -0.96 3.98
C LEU A 108 -16.05 -1.17 2.78
N SER A 109 -17.38 -1.29 2.99
CA SER A 109 -18.30 -1.59 1.89
C SER A 109 -18.28 -0.52 0.79
N PRO A 110 -18.38 0.80 1.06
CA PRO A 110 -18.30 1.82 0.02
C PRO A 110 -16.95 1.81 -0.71
N ILE A 111 -15.84 1.67 0.04
CA ILE A 111 -14.49 1.65 -0.54
C ILE A 111 -14.32 0.44 -1.46
N LEU A 112 -14.65 -0.75 -0.98
CA LEU A 112 -14.48 -1.99 -1.74
C LEU A 112 -15.41 -2.05 -2.95
N THR A 113 -16.65 -1.59 -2.81
CA THR A 113 -17.60 -1.49 -3.91
C THR A 113 -17.12 -0.47 -4.95
N SER A 114 -16.63 0.71 -4.52
CA SER A 114 -16.06 1.70 -5.42
C SER A 114 -14.86 1.15 -6.22
N VAL A 115 -13.98 0.39 -5.57
CA VAL A 115 -12.84 -0.25 -6.23
C VAL A 115 -13.28 -1.33 -7.22
N TYR A 116 -14.29 -2.12 -6.85
CA TYR A 116 -14.76 -3.24 -7.65
C TYR A 116 -15.61 -2.78 -8.86
N ASP A 117 -16.53 -1.86 -8.64
CA ASP A 117 -17.44 -1.35 -9.68
C ASP A 117 -16.75 -0.40 -10.66
N ASN A 118 -15.75 0.34 -10.16
CA ASN A 118 -15.04 1.36 -10.94
C ASN A 118 -13.53 1.14 -10.93
N PRO A 119 -13.01 0.00 -11.42
CA PRO A 119 -11.56 -0.26 -11.45
C PRO A 119 -10.82 0.78 -12.28
N GLU A 120 -11.51 1.45 -13.21
CA GLU A 120 -10.96 2.53 -14.02
C GLU A 120 -10.55 3.75 -13.18
N ARG A 121 -11.28 4.08 -12.11
CA ARG A 121 -10.90 5.17 -11.20
C ARG A 121 -9.60 4.88 -10.47
N VAL A 122 -9.44 3.64 -9.99
CA VAL A 122 -8.20 3.20 -9.34
C VAL A 122 -7.02 3.24 -10.32
N MET A 123 -7.27 2.81 -11.56
CA MET A 123 -6.26 2.88 -12.62
C MET A 123 -5.86 4.31 -12.96
N LYS A 124 -6.83 5.21 -13.07
CA LYS A 124 -6.58 6.64 -13.28
C LYS A 124 -5.72 7.20 -12.14
N TRP A 125 -6.06 6.86 -10.90
CA TRP A 125 -5.26 7.26 -9.76
C TRP A 125 -3.82 6.74 -9.84
N ILE A 126 -3.61 5.46 -10.19
CA ILE A 126 -2.27 4.89 -10.33
C ILE A 126 -1.48 5.53 -11.47
N LEU A 127 -2.10 5.66 -12.66
CA LEU A 127 -1.40 6.09 -13.88
C LEU A 127 -1.23 7.60 -14.00
N ARG A 128 -2.04 8.38 -13.29
CA ARG A 128 -2.03 9.83 -13.38
C ARG A 128 -1.69 10.48 -12.05
N ASP A 129 -2.55 10.34 -11.05
CA ASP A 129 -2.47 11.13 -9.83
C ASP A 129 -1.27 10.73 -8.97
N LEU A 130 -0.99 9.42 -8.86
CA LEU A 130 0.17 8.91 -8.15
C LEU A 130 1.48 9.31 -8.85
N LEU A 131 1.57 9.13 -10.17
CA LEU A 131 2.77 9.48 -10.93
C LEU A 131 3.02 10.99 -10.92
N CYS A 132 1.97 11.80 -11.05
CA CYS A 132 2.05 13.25 -10.96
C CYS A 132 2.50 13.70 -9.55
N SER A 133 2.01 13.05 -8.50
CA SER A 133 2.43 13.32 -7.11
C SER A 133 3.94 13.05 -6.92
N VAL A 134 4.44 11.96 -7.48
CA VAL A 134 5.88 11.63 -7.44
C VAL A 134 6.68 12.64 -8.25
N GLU A 135 6.25 13.01 -9.46
CA GLU A 135 6.90 14.01 -10.30
C GLU A 135 7.03 15.35 -9.56
N ILE A 136 5.92 15.87 -9.02
CA ILE A 136 5.89 17.11 -8.24
C ILE A 136 6.84 17.01 -7.05
N HIS A 137 6.79 15.90 -6.31
CA HIS A 137 7.65 15.69 -5.15
C HIS A 137 9.12 15.74 -5.49
N VAL A 138 9.57 15.00 -6.52
CA VAL A 138 10.96 14.97 -6.96
C VAL A 138 11.42 16.36 -7.39
N LYS A 139 10.61 17.05 -8.18
CA LYS A 139 10.88 18.40 -8.66
C LYS A 139 11.04 19.40 -7.52
N VAL A 140 10.09 19.41 -6.58
CA VAL A 140 10.11 20.32 -5.42
C VAL A 140 11.28 19.99 -4.49
N TYR A 141 11.58 18.70 -4.28
CA TYR A 141 12.73 18.25 -3.49
C TYR A 141 14.05 18.86 -4.00
N TRP A 142 14.30 18.73 -5.30
CA TRP A 142 15.53 19.28 -5.89
C TRP A 142 15.57 20.80 -5.89
N GLN A 143 14.44 21.46 -6.09
CA GLN A 143 14.33 22.91 -5.95
C GLN A 143 14.59 23.38 -4.52
N ALA A 144 14.04 22.67 -3.51
CA ALA A 144 14.26 22.98 -2.11
C ALA A 144 15.72 22.74 -1.70
N LYS A 145 16.34 21.68 -2.21
CA LYS A 145 17.74 21.36 -1.96
C LYS A 145 18.70 22.39 -2.60
N ALA A 146 18.36 22.90 -3.78
CA ALA A 146 19.14 23.91 -4.48
C ALA A 146 19.00 25.31 -3.87
N ALA A 147 17.95 25.56 -3.13
CA ALA A 147 17.68 26.88 -2.60
C ALA A 147 18.70 27.29 -1.54
N LEU A 148 19.25 28.47 -1.73
CA LEU A 148 20.02 29.18 -0.71
C LEU A 148 19.04 29.84 0.24
N GLY A 149 19.01 29.45 1.51
CA GLY A 149 18.12 30.02 2.50
C GLY A 149 18.35 29.43 3.88
N ALA A 150 17.89 30.15 4.91
CA ALA A 150 17.86 29.66 6.28
C ALA A 150 16.80 28.55 6.42
N GLY A 151 16.98 27.67 7.39
CA GLY A 151 16.06 26.58 7.69
C GLY A 151 16.51 25.22 7.15
N THR A 152 15.80 24.20 7.58
CA THR A 152 16.02 22.80 7.16
C THR A 152 15.58 22.58 5.72
N LEU A 153 15.92 21.42 5.15
CA LEU A 153 15.42 21.02 3.84
C LEU A 153 13.89 20.95 3.85
N GLY A 154 13.30 20.39 4.92
CA GLY A 154 11.85 20.31 5.11
C GLY A 154 11.18 21.68 5.11
N ASP A 155 11.76 22.70 5.76
CA ASP A 155 11.20 24.06 5.77
C ASP A 155 11.18 24.68 4.37
N ARG A 156 12.28 24.53 3.61
CA ARG A 156 12.37 25.00 2.24
C ARG A 156 11.46 24.26 1.28
N TYR A 157 11.22 22.98 1.56
CA TYR A 157 10.27 22.14 0.83
C TYR A 157 8.84 22.59 1.09
N HIS A 158 8.46 22.71 2.38
CA HIS A 158 7.12 23.11 2.79
C HIS A 158 6.76 24.53 2.27
N ALA A 159 7.72 25.45 2.27
CA ALA A 159 7.52 26.78 1.73
C ALA A 159 7.16 26.81 0.23
N ARG A 160 7.55 25.76 -0.52
CA ARG A 160 7.23 25.64 -1.96
C ARG A 160 5.96 24.85 -2.22
N LEU A 161 5.66 23.90 -1.34
CA LEU A 161 4.48 23.03 -1.44
C LEU A 161 3.77 22.97 -0.08
N PRO A 162 3.11 24.07 0.32
CA PRO A 162 2.32 24.09 1.55
C PRO A 162 1.07 23.22 1.36
N LEU A 163 0.97 22.15 2.14
CA LEU A 163 -0.20 21.27 2.13
C LEU A 163 -0.92 21.37 3.49
N PRO A 164 -2.24 21.57 3.52
CA PRO A 164 -3.01 21.60 4.76
C PRO A 164 -3.01 20.25 5.49
N SER A 165 -2.74 19.16 4.77
CA SER A 165 -2.58 17.82 5.33
C SER A 165 -1.24 17.58 6.05
N VAL A 166 -0.31 18.55 6.01
CA VAL A 166 1.03 18.42 6.59
C VAL A 166 1.32 19.58 7.53
N THR A 167 1.84 19.27 8.71
CA THR A 167 2.21 20.26 9.74
C THR A 167 3.62 20.03 10.24
N ALA A 168 4.23 21.09 10.79
CA ALA A 168 5.52 20.96 11.45
C ALA A 168 5.40 20.06 12.68
N SER A 169 6.38 19.19 12.87
CA SER A 169 6.40 18.30 14.03
C SER A 169 6.53 19.12 15.32
N SER A 170 5.56 18.99 16.22
CA SER A 170 5.55 19.63 17.53
C SER A 170 6.39 18.89 18.57
N SER A 171 7.38 18.09 18.16
CA SER A 171 8.25 17.37 19.08
C SER A 171 8.94 18.35 20.03
N LEU A 172 8.54 18.32 21.31
CA LEU A 172 9.10 19.09 22.40
C LEU A 172 10.54 18.66 22.77
N ALA A 173 11.01 17.55 22.18
CA ALA A 173 12.37 17.10 22.35
C ALA A 173 13.27 17.82 21.34
N PRO A 174 14.32 18.57 21.78
CA PRO A 174 15.22 19.20 20.86
C PRO A 174 15.95 18.14 20.04
N HIS A 175 15.58 18.06 18.76
CA HIS A 175 16.33 17.42 17.68
C HIS A 175 16.95 16.05 17.96
N SER A 176 16.11 15.04 18.18
CA SER A 176 16.54 13.71 17.83
C SER A 176 16.77 13.71 16.31
N PRO A 177 17.96 13.32 15.82
CA PRO A 177 18.25 13.28 14.38
C PRO A 177 17.34 12.32 13.60
N VAL A 178 16.44 11.64 14.30
CA VAL A 178 15.52 10.61 13.78
C VAL A 178 14.10 11.15 13.58
N ASP A 179 13.72 12.27 14.24
CA ASP A 179 12.35 12.77 14.11
C ASP A 179 12.19 13.69 12.89
N PRO A 180 11.19 13.41 12.02
CA PRO A 180 10.94 14.24 10.86
C PRO A 180 10.51 15.65 11.25
N THR A 181 10.99 16.66 10.51
CA THR A 181 10.63 18.07 10.72
C THR A 181 9.16 18.36 10.41
N TYR A 182 8.58 17.57 9.50
CA TYR A 182 7.17 17.65 9.08
C TYR A 182 6.51 16.28 9.14
N THR A 183 5.25 16.26 9.54
CA THR A 183 4.41 15.05 9.63
C THR A 183 3.02 15.35 9.10
N LEU A 184 2.24 14.30 8.83
CA LEU A 184 0.82 14.49 8.52
C LEU A 184 0.10 15.14 9.70
N SER A 185 -0.75 16.14 9.40
CA SER A 185 -1.51 16.89 10.40
C SER A 185 -2.44 15.96 11.19
N PRO A 186 -2.35 15.95 12.52
CA PRO A 186 -3.28 15.18 13.35
C PRO A 186 -4.73 15.63 13.14
N GLU A 187 -4.94 16.93 12.90
CA GLU A 187 -6.26 17.53 12.65
C GLU A 187 -6.84 16.96 11.34
N TYR A 188 -6.03 16.92 10.27
CA TYR A 188 -6.42 16.33 9.00
C TYR A 188 -6.79 14.84 9.16
N LEU A 189 -5.96 14.06 9.86
CA LEU A 189 -6.24 12.64 10.07
C LEU A 189 -7.47 12.40 10.93
N THR A 190 -7.72 13.28 11.90
CA THR A 190 -8.94 13.25 12.72
C THR A 190 -10.17 13.58 11.87
N SER A 191 -10.12 14.64 11.06
CA SER A 191 -11.19 15.01 10.14
C SER A 191 -11.47 13.90 9.13
N LEU A 192 -10.42 13.27 8.58
CA LEU A 192 -10.55 12.12 7.70
C LEU A 192 -11.21 10.93 8.40
N SER A 193 -10.85 10.64 9.64
CA SER A 193 -11.47 9.55 10.42
C SER A 193 -12.95 9.82 10.70
N VAL A 194 -13.31 11.07 10.94
CA VAL A 194 -14.72 11.49 11.08
C VAL A 194 -15.46 11.27 9.77
N ALA A 195 -14.91 11.76 8.67
CA ALA A 195 -15.51 11.64 7.35
C ALA A 195 -15.70 10.19 6.90
N LEU A 196 -14.75 9.29 7.24
CA LEU A 196 -14.85 7.86 6.95
C LEU A 196 -15.95 7.15 7.74
N ILE A 197 -16.27 7.63 8.95
CA ILE A 197 -17.27 7.00 9.82
C ILE A 197 -18.68 7.58 9.56
N GLN A 198 -18.79 8.84 9.13
CA GLN A 198 -20.06 9.55 8.96
C GLN A 198 -20.92 9.22 7.71
N PRO A 199 -20.43 8.64 6.59
CA PRO A 199 -21.23 8.54 5.37
C PRO A 199 -22.46 7.64 5.46
N THR A 200 -22.68 6.95 6.55
CA THR A 200 -23.76 5.96 6.73
C THR A 200 -24.95 6.46 7.50
N GLU A 201 -24.94 7.68 8.02
CA GLU A 201 -26.01 8.15 8.90
C GLU A 201 -26.87 9.19 8.17
N THR A 202 -28.11 8.81 7.81
CA THR A 202 -29.20 9.75 7.60
C THR A 202 -29.38 10.55 8.89
N GLU A 203 -29.67 11.86 8.78
CA GLU A 203 -29.75 12.77 9.95
C GLU A 203 -30.72 12.28 11.06
N GLU A 204 -31.68 11.42 10.70
CA GLU A 204 -32.66 10.83 11.61
C GLU A 204 -32.10 9.63 12.43
N GLU A 205 -31.03 8.99 11.99
CA GLU A 205 -30.43 7.81 12.62
C GLU A 205 -29.12 8.10 13.33
N ARG A 206 -28.74 9.37 13.55
CA ARG A 206 -27.53 9.66 14.34
C ARG A 206 -27.71 9.09 15.74
N PRO A 207 -27.31 7.84 16.01
CA PRO A 207 -27.13 7.40 17.39
C PRO A 207 -26.07 8.38 17.94
N GLN A 208 -26.37 9.01 19.07
CA GLN A 208 -25.35 9.72 19.79
C GLN A 208 -24.19 8.74 19.95
N MET A 209 -23.18 8.85 19.10
CA MET A 209 -21.98 8.02 19.22
C MET A 209 -21.42 8.30 20.61
N GLY A 210 -21.79 7.44 21.55
CA GLY A 210 -21.32 7.52 22.91
C GLY A 210 -19.79 7.43 22.97
N LEU A 211 -19.26 7.33 24.13
CA LEU A 211 -17.82 7.17 24.40
C LEU A 211 -17.14 6.16 23.46
N GLN A 212 -17.84 5.09 23.05
CA GLN A 212 -17.35 4.06 22.15
C GLN A 212 -16.98 4.61 20.75
N GLY A 213 -17.85 5.42 20.14
CA GLY A 213 -17.57 6.02 18.82
C GLY A 213 -16.39 6.99 18.85
N LEU A 214 -16.29 7.78 19.95
CA LEU A 214 -15.15 8.65 20.15
C LEU A 214 -13.83 7.86 20.25
N MET A 215 -13.82 6.78 21.04
CA MET A 215 -12.63 5.94 21.20
C MET A 215 -12.21 5.30 19.88
N ILE A 216 -13.16 4.82 19.08
CA ILE A 216 -12.86 4.17 17.80
C ILE A 216 -12.31 5.17 16.79
N ARG A 217 -12.89 6.38 16.74
CA ARG A 217 -12.39 7.47 15.91
C ARG A 217 -10.95 7.81 16.26
N GLU A 218 -10.66 7.90 17.54
CA GLU A 218 -9.32 8.20 18.03
C GLU A 218 -8.32 7.08 17.70
N VAL A 219 -8.73 5.82 17.84
CA VAL A 219 -7.92 4.65 17.43
C VAL A 219 -7.68 4.66 15.92
N LEU A 220 -8.71 4.93 15.12
CA LEU A 220 -8.58 5.01 13.66
C LEU A 220 -7.60 6.13 13.26
N ALA A 221 -7.78 7.33 13.81
CA ALA A 221 -6.96 8.49 13.48
C ALA A 221 -5.49 8.30 13.92
N ARG A 222 -5.27 7.94 15.19
CA ARG A 222 -3.91 7.94 15.78
C ARG A 222 -3.16 6.63 15.62
N ALA A 223 -3.82 5.48 15.86
CA ALA A 223 -3.12 4.20 15.81
C ALA A 223 -2.99 3.69 14.37
N ILE A 224 -4.06 3.76 13.57
CA ILE A 224 -4.07 3.18 12.22
C ILE A 224 -3.54 4.19 11.21
N LEU A 225 -4.16 5.35 11.07
CA LEU A 225 -3.77 6.34 10.05
C LEU A 225 -2.44 6.99 10.39
N ALA A 226 -2.29 7.62 11.55
CA ALA A 226 -1.05 8.31 11.90
C ALA A 226 0.13 7.33 12.04
N GLY A 227 -0.06 6.20 12.74
CA GLY A 227 1.00 5.21 12.95
C GLY A 227 1.44 4.55 11.65
N GLY A 228 0.51 4.16 10.77
CA GLY A 228 0.80 3.58 9.48
C GLY A 228 1.47 4.57 8.52
N MET A 229 0.90 5.76 8.39
CA MET A 229 1.40 6.79 7.46
C MET A 229 2.78 7.32 7.90
N ARG A 230 3.03 7.46 9.21
CA ARG A 230 4.37 7.85 9.70
C ARG A 230 5.47 6.95 9.18
N ARG A 231 5.26 5.63 9.17
CA ARG A 231 6.26 4.67 8.67
C ARG A 231 6.53 4.81 7.19
N ILE A 232 5.51 5.09 6.41
CA ILE A 232 5.63 5.30 4.96
C ILE A 232 6.45 6.55 4.64
N CYS A 233 6.49 7.54 5.53
CA CYS A 233 7.31 8.74 5.34
C CYS A 233 8.82 8.47 5.42
N PHE A 234 9.26 7.43 6.13
CA PHE A 234 10.70 7.16 6.26
C PHE A 234 11.31 6.55 5.00
N GLY A 235 12.54 6.94 4.67
CA GLY A 235 13.28 6.45 3.50
C GLY A 235 13.48 4.93 3.51
N TRP A 236 13.74 4.33 4.69
CA TRP A 236 13.93 2.88 4.81
C TRP A 236 12.70 2.06 4.35
N PHE A 237 11.50 2.60 4.47
CA PHE A 237 10.30 1.95 3.96
C PHE A 237 10.36 1.79 2.43
N TRP A 238 10.75 2.85 1.72
CA TRP A 238 10.86 2.85 0.27
C TRP A 238 12.01 1.95 -0.21
N TYR A 239 13.16 1.99 0.47
CA TYR A 239 14.28 1.08 0.16
C TYR A 239 13.88 -0.38 0.36
N GLY A 240 13.19 -0.70 1.45
CA GLY A 240 12.66 -2.03 1.70
C GLY A 240 11.61 -2.46 0.67
N LEU A 241 10.76 -1.54 0.20
CA LEU A 241 9.79 -1.80 -0.87
C LEU A 241 10.49 -2.11 -2.19
N ILE A 242 11.53 -1.33 -2.55
CA ILE A 242 12.34 -1.56 -3.74
C ILE A 242 12.99 -2.94 -3.69
N LEU A 243 13.61 -3.32 -2.58
CA LEU A 243 14.24 -4.64 -2.42
C LEU A 243 13.21 -5.77 -2.48
N LYS A 244 12.04 -5.60 -1.91
CA LYS A 244 10.95 -6.60 -2.00
C LYS A 244 10.41 -6.79 -3.43
N LEU A 245 10.35 -5.71 -4.21
CA LEU A 245 9.84 -5.75 -5.58
C LEU A 245 10.89 -6.24 -6.59
N LEU A 246 12.14 -5.83 -6.41
CA LEU A 246 13.20 -6.06 -7.37
C LEU A 246 14.14 -7.21 -6.97
N GLY A 247 14.07 -7.69 -5.74
CA GLY A 247 14.98 -8.68 -5.16
C GLY A 247 16.26 -8.07 -4.59
N GLU A 248 17.05 -8.89 -3.92
CA GLU A 248 18.35 -8.50 -3.36
C GLU A 248 19.40 -8.32 -4.48
N PRO A 249 20.50 -7.56 -4.21
CA PRO A 249 21.61 -7.45 -5.15
C PRO A 249 22.19 -8.84 -5.50
N GLY A 250 22.32 -9.10 -6.80
CA GLY A 250 22.79 -10.39 -7.31
C GLY A 250 21.70 -11.44 -7.55
N ASP A 251 20.49 -11.22 -7.09
CA ASP A 251 19.38 -12.13 -7.40
C ASP A 251 19.05 -12.13 -8.90
N PRO A 252 18.61 -13.28 -9.47
CA PRO A 252 18.14 -13.31 -10.83
C PRO A 252 16.92 -12.38 -10.98
N PHE A 253 16.84 -11.68 -12.11
CA PHE A 253 15.71 -10.77 -12.35
C PHE A 253 14.39 -11.56 -12.43
N PRO A 254 13.34 -11.12 -11.74
CA PRO A 254 12.05 -11.83 -11.71
C PRO A 254 11.43 -12.05 -13.09
N TRP A 255 11.78 -11.20 -14.08
CA TRP A 255 11.29 -11.29 -15.47
C TRP A 255 12.30 -11.91 -16.44
N ARG A 256 13.55 -12.17 -16.04
CA ARG A 256 14.57 -12.77 -16.90
C ARG A 256 14.62 -14.27 -16.66
N ARG A 257 14.08 -15.04 -17.58
CA ARG A 257 14.35 -16.49 -17.62
C ARG A 257 15.86 -16.65 -17.88
N THR A 258 16.60 -16.98 -16.84
CA THR A 258 18.02 -17.34 -16.94
C THR A 258 18.12 -18.67 -17.68
N THR A 259 18.40 -18.61 -18.97
CA THR A 259 19.08 -19.73 -19.63
C THR A 259 20.50 -19.75 -19.04
N PRO A 260 20.95 -20.87 -18.46
CA PRO A 260 22.32 -20.96 -17.95
C PRO A 260 23.28 -20.76 -19.13
N GLN A 261 23.97 -19.62 -19.12
CA GLN A 261 25.00 -19.31 -20.09
C GLN A 261 26.24 -20.10 -19.63
N LYS A 262 26.50 -21.23 -20.31
CA LYS A 262 27.81 -21.88 -20.22
C LYS A 262 28.86 -20.84 -20.62
N GLN A 263 29.76 -20.56 -19.73
CA GLN A 263 31.03 -19.90 -20.04
C GLN A 263 31.82 -20.91 -20.88
N ASP A 264 31.82 -20.73 -22.17
CA ASP A 264 32.67 -21.47 -23.09
C ASP A 264 34.01 -20.73 -23.20
N GLU A 265 35.09 -21.51 -23.12
CA GLU A 265 36.49 -21.11 -23.30
C GLU A 265 36.76 -20.43 -24.65
N PRO A 266 37.92 -19.77 -24.86
CA PRO A 266 38.20 -18.93 -26.00
C PRO A 266 38.17 -19.71 -27.30
N GLU A 267 37.16 -19.45 -28.10
CA GLU A 267 36.81 -20.17 -29.31
C GLU A 267 37.53 -19.61 -30.55
N SER A 268 37.73 -20.52 -31.50
CA SER A 268 38.27 -20.20 -32.82
C SER A 268 37.46 -19.10 -33.55
N LEU A 269 38.08 -18.31 -34.44
CA LEU A 269 37.43 -17.23 -35.23
C LEU A 269 36.10 -17.68 -35.86
N HIS A 270 36.00 -18.94 -36.26
CA HIS A 270 34.78 -19.52 -36.84
C HIS A 270 33.64 -19.63 -35.82
N GLN A 271 33.93 -20.03 -34.58
CA GLN A 271 32.96 -20.12 -33.52
C GLN A 271 32.49 -18.71 -33.09
N LEU A 272 33.40 -17.72 -33.14
CA LEU A 272 33.08 -16.32 -32.86
C LEU A 272 32.10 -15.76 -33.91
N VAL A 273 32.30 -16.01 -35.19
CA VAL A 273 31.36 -15.62 -36.27
C VAL A 273 30.01 -16.31 -36.09
N LEU A 274 29.99 -17.60 -35.78
CA LEU A 274 28.76 -18.34 -35.52
C LEU A 274 28.01 -17.84 -34.30
N SER A 275 28.72 -17.46 -33.22
CA SER A 275 28.11 -16.89 -32.00
C SER A 275 27.48 -15.51 -32.25
N TYR A 276 28.16 -14.66 -33.03
CA TYR A 276 27.61 -13.36 -33.47
C TYR A 276 26.39 -13.54 -34.37
N THR A 277 26.43 -14.48 -35.33
CA THR A 277 25.30 -14.74 -36.22
C THR A 277 24.11 -15.28 -35.43
N ARG A 278 24.34 -16.19 -34.47
CA ARG A 278 23.30 -16.71 -33.56
C ARG A 278 22.71 -15.61 -32.69
N THR A 279 23.55 -14.69 -32.15
CA THR A 279 23.13 -13.55 -31.38
C THR A 279 22.27 -12.58 -32.19
N ILE A 280 22.67 -12.29 -33.44
CA ILE A 280 21.89 -11.45 -34.35
C ILE A 280 20.54 -12.08 -34.65
N ILE A 281 20.52 -13.38 -35.04
CA ILE A 281 19.26 -14.09 -35.29
C ILE A 281 18.37 -14.10 -34.03
N SER A 282 18.93 -14.38 -32.86
CA SER A 282 18.20 -14.33 -31.58
C SER A 282 17.63 -12.96 -31.30
N LEU A 283 18.38 -11.90 -31.60
CA LEU A 283 17.91 -10.52 -31.44
C LEU A 283 16.74 -10.23 -32.38
N PHE A 284 16.87 -10.58 -33.66
CA PHE A 284 15.78 -10.40 -34.63
C PHE A 284 14.52 -11.20 -34.28
N THR A 285 14.68 -12.45 -33.84
CA THR A 285 13.52 -13.25 -33.42
C THR A 285 12.87 -12.71 -32.18
N THR A 286 13.65 -12.19 -31.23
CA THR A 286 13.14 -11.52 -30.01
C THR A 286 12.39 -10.24 -30.36
N ILE A 287 12.95 -9.40 -31.22
CA ILE A 287 12.30 -8.17 -31.69
C ILE A 287 11.00 -8.51 -32.43
N TYR A 288 11.04 -9.47 -33.35
CA TYR A 288 9.87 -9.90 -34.10
C TYR A 288 8.76 -10.43 -33.16
N SER A 289 9.12 -11.30 -32.22
CA SER A 289 8.14 -11.82 -31.25
C SER A 289 7.57 -10.73 -30.34
N ALA A 290 8.38 -9.74 -29.96
CA ALA A 290 7.92 -8.60 -29.19
C ALA A 290 6.94 -7.72 -30.01
N ILE A 291 7.23 -7.47 -31.29
CA ILE A 291 6.32 -6.73 -32.18
C ILE A 291 5.00 -7.48 -32.37
N VAL A 292 5.05 -8.80 -32.61
CA VAL A 292 3.83 -9.62 -32.76
C VAL A 292 3.02 -9.61 -31.47
N ALA A 293 3.66 -9.75 -30.31
CA ALA A 293 2.99 -9.65 -29.01
C ALA A 293 2.37 -8.27 -28.78
N LEU A 294 3.08 -7.21 -29.15
CA LEU A 294 2.59 -5.83 -29.06
C LEU A 294 1.35 -5.61 -29.94
N ILE A 295 1.38 -6.08 -31.19
CA ILE A 295 0.24 -6.03 -32.11
C ILE A 295 -0.93 -6.84 -31.55
N ALA A 296 -0.69 -8.03 -31.00
CA ALA A 296 -1.72 -8.86 -30.41
C ALA A 296 -2.39 -8.16 -29.21
N VAL A 297 -1.60 -7.56 -28.33
CA VAL A 297 -2.11 -6.79 -27.19
C VAL A 297 -2.89 -5.56 -27.67
N TYR A 298 -2.36 -4.83 -28.66
CA TYR A 298 -3.01 -3.64 -29.21
C TYR A 298 -4.35 -3.97 -29.88
N THR A 299 -4.43 -5.08 -30.61
CA THR A 299 -5.68 -5.51 -31.26
C THR A 299 -6.71 -6.04 -30.29
N ALA A 300 -6.25 -6.67 -29.18
CA ALA A 300 -7.12 -7.13 -28.10
C ALA A 300 -7.60 -5.99 -27.18
N ALA A 301 -6.82 -4.92 -27.07
CA ALA A 301 -7.16 -3.79 -26.20
C ALA A 301 -8.37 -3.00 -26.74
N PRO A 302 -9.37 -2.68 -25.91
CA PRO A 302 -10.42 -1.73 -26.28
C PRO A 302 -9.81 -0.33 -26.52
N PRO A 303 -10.50 0.57 -27.25
CA PRO A 303 -10.05 1.95 -27.34
C PRO A 303 -9.92 2.54 -25.93
N PRO A 304 -8.87 3.33 -25.65
CA PRO A 304 -8.70 3.91 -24.33
C PRO A 304 -9.89 4.85 -24.05
N SER A 305 -10.40 4.83 -22.83
CA SER A 305 -11.32 5.87 -22.40
C SER A 305 -10.58 7.20 -22.34
N PRO A 306 -11.26 8.34 -22.57
CA PRO A 306 -10.61 9.66 -22.57
C PRO A 306 -9.90 9.99 -21.23
N GLU A 307 -10.22 9.27 -20.19
CA GLU A 307 -9.58 9.41 -18.87
C GLU A 307 -8.12 8.93 -18.83
N TYR A 308 -7.69 8.08 -19.78
CA TYR A 308 -6.33 7.51 -19.85
C TYR A 308 -5.45 8.17 -20.92
N GLU A 309 -6.00 9.13 -21.67
CA GLU A 309 -5.21 9.91 -22.61
C GLU A 309 -4.12 10.69 -21.86
N GLY A 310 -2.87 10.58 -22.32
CA GLY A 310 -1.73 11.24 -21.69
C GLY A 310 -1.11 10.55 -20.47
N CYS A 311 -1.50 9.31 -20.14
CA CYS A 311 -0.85 8.57 -19.05
C CYS A 311 0.64 8.30 -19.34
N THR A 312 0.98 8.09 -20.62
CA THR A 312 2.37 7.93 -21.07
C THR A 312 3.18 9.21 -20.83
N ASP A 313 2.60 10.38 -21.08
CA ASP A 313 3.27 11.67 -20.88
C ASP A 313 3.54 11.93 -19.40
N THR A 314 2.58 11.60 -18.52
CA THR A 314 2.76 11.69 -17.06
C THR A 314 3.88 10.77 -16.58
N LEU A 315 3.92 9.52 -17.08
CA LEU A 315 4.99 8.57 -16.77
C LEU A 315 6.36 9.09 -17.22
N MET A 316 6.42 9.64 -18.43
CA MET A 316 7.65 10.22 -18.98
C MET A 316 8.11 11.45 -18.19
N GLY A 317 7.18 12.32 -17.77
CA GLY A 317 7.46 13.45 -16.90
C GLY A 317 8.09 13.02 -15.58
N MET A 318 7.49 12.05 -14.90
CA MET A 318 8.03 11.49 -13.67
C MET A 318 9.46 10.91 -13.87
N ILE A 319 9.65 10.08 -14.90
CA ILE A 319 10.97 9.48 -15.19
C ILE A 319 12.01 10.58 -15.50
N ARG A 320 11.63 11.62 -16.24
CA ARG A 320 12.48 12.78 -16.56
C ARG A 320 13.00 13.45 -15.29
N GLU A 321 12.11 13.72 -14.33
CA GLU A 321 12.48 14.34 -13.06
C GLU A 321 13.36 13.42 -12.20
N ILE A 322 13.06 12.13 -12.11
CA ILE A 322 13.86 11.15 -11.37
C ILE A 322 15.28 11.03 -11.98
N LEU A 323 15.40 10.95 -13.30
CA LEU A 323 16.69 10.87 -13.99
C LEU A 323 17.47 12.21 -13.97
N GLY A 324 16.83 13.29 -13.55
CA GLY A 324 17.43 14.62 -13.50
C GLY A 324 17.92 15.08 -14.88
N VAL A 325 17.08 14.90 -15.91
CA VAL A 325 17.42 15.27 -17.29
C VAL A 325 17.68 16.77 -17.43
N ASP A 326 16.90 17.59 -16.73
CA ASP A 326 17.07 19.05 -16.70
C ASP A 326 18.16 19.51 -15.73
N GLY A 327 18.76 18.59 -15.03
CA GLY A 327 19.86 18.79 -14.08
C GLY A 327 19.37 19.06 -12.69
N TYR A 328 19.91 18.32 -11.76
CA TYR A 328 19.89 18.69 -10.36
C TYR A 328 20.81 19.91 -10.17
N ALA A 329 20.41 20.89 -9.39
CA ALA A 329 21.14 22.13 -9.24
C ALA A 329 22.64 21.91 -8.95
N GLY A 330 23.49 22.40 -9.82
CA GLY A 330 24.93 22.47 -9.61
C GLY A 330 25.81 21.65 -10.55
N ILE A 331 25.31 20.80 -11.44
CA ILE A 331 26.15 19.97 -12.33
C ILE A 331 25.83 20.28 -13.80
N GLU A 332 26.56 21.24 -14.39
CA GLU A 332 26.26 21.73 -15.75
C GLU A 332 26.89 20.92 -16.89
N ALA A 333 28.02 20.29 -16.67
CA ALA A 333 28.87 19.80 -17.77
C ALA A 333 28.27 18.59 -18.56
N LYS A 334 27.34 17.81 -18.00
CA LYS A 334 26.80 16.61 -18.68
C LYS A 334 25.32 16.72 -19.08
N LYS A 335 24.69 17.87 -18.87
CA LYS A 335 23.24 18.07 -19.09
C LYS A 335 22.83 17.91 -20.57
N TRP A 336 23.64 18.38 -21.51
CA TRP A 336 23.29 18.34 -22.92
C TRP A 336 23.12 16.90 -23.44
N ARG A 337 23.99 15.97 -23.03
CA ARG A 337 23.87 14.55 -23.44
C ARG A 337 22.58 13.93 -22.98
N LYS A 338 22.23 14.11 -21.68
CA LYS A 338 20.97 13.59 -21.09
C LYS A 338 19.78 14.20 -21.84
N ARG A 339 19.77 15.53 -22.07
CA ARG A 339 18.69 16.22 -22.79
C ARG A 339 18.54 15.76 -24.23
N THR A 340 19.66 15.61 -24.96
CA THR A 340 19.63 15.19 -26.38
C THR A 340 19.06 13.76 -26.49
N VAL A 341 19.54 12.82 -25.65
CA VAL A 341 19.04 11.45 -25.68
C VAL A 341 17.60 11.41 -25.22
N TRP A 342 17.27 12.14 -24.16
CA TRP A 342 15.90 12.20 -23.66
C TRP A 342 14.94 12.81 -24.69
N GLY A 343 15.31 13.88 -25.36
CA GLY A 343 14.51 14.47 -26.45
C GLY A 343 14.26 13.50 -27.59
N GLY A 344 15.23 12.64 -27.91
CA GLY A 344 15.03 11.53 -28.85
C GLY A 344 14.01 10.48 -28.34
N VAL A 345 14.09 10.15 -27.05
CA VAL A 345 13.13 9.23 -26.41
C VAL A 345 11.73 9.86 -26.37
N GLU A 346 11.60 11.12 -25.96
CA GLU A 346 10.33 11.86 -25.96
C GLU A 346 9.70 11.94 -27.34
N MET A 347 10.51 12.16 -28.39
CA MET A 347 10.01 12.18 -29.76
C MET A 347 9.43 10.82 -30.17
N VAL A 348 10.14 9.73 -29.89
CA VAL A 348 9.66 8.36 -30.21
C VAL A 348 8.42 8.02 -29.39
N VAL A 349 8.46 8.30 -28.09
CA VAL A 349 7.33 8.02 -27.19
C VAL A 349 6.11 8.88 -27.57
N GLY A 350 6.30 10.17 -27.88
CA GLY A 350 5.21 11.05 -28.31
C GLY A 350 4.53 10.58 -29.60
N LEU A 351 5.31 10.05 -30.57
CA LEU A 351 4.75 9.44 -31.78
C LEU A 351 3.96 8.16 -31.50
N THR A 352 4.34 7.40 -30.45
CA THR A 352 3.71 6.14 -30.07
C THR A 352 2.77 6.27 -28.89
N SER A 353 2.62 7.44 -28.30
CA SER A 353 1.83 7.69 -27.10
C SER A 353 0.40 7.13 -27.20
N PRO A 354 -0.38 7.35 -28.27
CA PRO A 354 -1.76 6.81 -28.34
C PRO A 354 -1.79 5.27 -28.32
N VAL A 355 -0.74 4.63 -28.85
CA VAL A 355 -0.61 3.17 -28.83
C VAL A 355 -0.20 2.70 -27.44
N LEU A 356 0.74 3.39 -26.81
CA LEU A 356 1.23 3.07 -25.46
C LEU A 356 0.15 3.28 -24.41
N ASP A 357 -0.60 4.38 -24.47
CA ASP A 357 -1.72 4.66 -23.57
C ASP A 357 -2.76 3.53 -23.61
N ARG A 358 -3.08 3.05 -24.81
CA ARG A 358 -3.99 1.94 -25.01
C ARG A 358 -3.46 0.62 -24.46
N ILE A 359 -2.18 0.34 -24.65
CA ILE A 359 -1.54 -0.90 -24.20
C ILE A 359 -1.36 -0.89 -22.67
N ILE A 360 -0.86 0.21 -22.11
CA ILE A 360 -0.61 0.34 -20.67
C ILE A 360 -1.92 0.22 -19.89
N SER A 361 -2.95 0.95 -20.32
CA SER A 361 -4.27 0.89 -19.69
C SER A 361 -4.88 -0.53 -19.76
N HIS A 362 -4.77 -1.20 -20.91
CA HIS A 362 -5.26 -2.57 -21.07
C HIS A 362 -4.47 -3.59 -20.24
N LEU A 363 -3.16 -3.51 -20.23
CA LEU A 363 -2.31 -4.39 -19.40
C LEU A 363 -2.61 -4.22 -17.92
N LEU A 364 -2.75 -2.99 -17.46
CA LEU A 364 -3.06 -2.72 -16.06
C LEU A 364 -4.48 -3.19 -15.70
N SER A 365 -5.48 -2.91 -16.55
CA SER A 365 -6.85 -3.39 -16.33
C SER A 365 -6.93 -4.91 -16.30
N SER A 366 -6.16 -5.58 -17.15
CA SER A 366 -6.10 -7.05 -17.16
C SER A 366 -5.47 -7.64 -15.89
N GLN A 367 -4.65 -6.86 -15.17
CA GLN A 367 -4.06 -7.26 -13.89
C GLN A 367 -4.98 -6.94 -12.70
N LEU A 368 -5.84 -5.91 -12.79
CA LEU A 368 -6.82 -5.55 -11.77
C LEU A 368 -8.06 -6.48 -11.84
N THR A 369 -7.81 -7.78 -11.88
CA THR A 369 -8.84 -8.81 -11.88
C THR A 369 -9.09 -9.35 -10.47
N SER A 370 -10.18 -10.10 -10.29
CA SER A 370 -10.47 -10.82 -9.04
C SER A 370 -9.26 -11.62 -8.52
N LYS A 371 -8.46 -12.17 -9.43
CA LYS A 371 -7.24 -12.92 -9.06
C LYS A 371 -6.19 -12.06 -8.34
N LEU A 372 -6.04 -10.78 -8.72
CA LEU A 372 -5.15 -9.86 -8.02
C LEU A 372 -5.69 -9.56 -6.62
N SER A 373 -6.99 -9.32 -6.49
CA SER A 373 -7.63 -9.07 -5.19
C SER A 373 -7.38 -10.23 -4.22
N PHE A 374 -7.55 -11.47 -4.67
CA PHE A 374 -7.22 -12.65 -3.86
C PHE A 374 -5.74 -12.70 -3.48
N ARG A 375 -4.82 -12.44 -4.42
CA ARG A 375 -3.38 -12.42 -4.12
C ARG A 375 -3.00 -11.32 -3.12
N LEU A 376 -3.62 -10.15 -3.22
CA LEU A 376 -3.38 -9.05 -2.29
C LEU A 376 -3.89 -9.37 -0.89
N ILE A 377 -5.06 -10.01 -0.76
CA ILE A 377 -5.61 -10.45 0.52
C ILE A 377 -4.72 -11.53 1.13
N ASP A 378 -4.32 -12.55 0.36
CA ASP A 378 -3.42 -13.61 0.82
C ASP A 378 -2.04 -13.04 1.24
N LEU A 379 -1.54 -12.05 0.51
CA LEU A 379 -0.29 -11.36 0.85
C LEU A 379 -0.45 -10.54 2.14
N ALA A 380 -1.55 -9.80 2.28
CA ALA A 380 -1.87 -9.04 3.49
C ALA A 380 -2.00 -9.98 4.70
N GLU A 381 -2.68 -11.11 4.56
CA GLU A 381 -2.80 -12.12 5.61
C GLU A 381 -1.43 -12.66 6.06
N ARG A 382 -0.57 -13.02 5.10
CA ARG A 382 0.80 -13.51 5.41
C ARG A 382 1.69 -12.47 6.06
N ILE A 383 1.58 -11.21 5.65
CA ILE A 383 2.40 -10.12 6.21
C ILE A 383 1.91 -9.71 7.59
N LEU A 384 0.59 -9.57 7.76
CA LEU A 384 0.02 -9.05 8.99
C LEU A 384 -0.13 -10.14 10.07
N PHE A 385 -0.34 -11.40 9.66
CA PHE A 385 -0.64 -12.52 10.56
C PHE A 385 0.25 -13.75 10.29
N PRO A 386 1.59 -13.63 10.40
CA PRO A 386 2.54 -14.71 10.07
C PRO A 386 2.50 -15.89 11.07
N LEU A 387 1.91 -15.71 12.26
CA LEU A 387 1.89 -16.70 13.35
C LEU A 387 0.51 -17.37 13.47
N ASP A 388 0.16 -18.26 12.53
CA ASP A 388 -1.11 -19.00 12.52
C ASP A 388 -2.34 -18.09 12.75
N GLY A 389 -2.37 -16.96 12.04
CA GLY A 389 -3.41 -15.97 12.15
C GLY A 389 -3.33 -15.06 13.38
N TYR A 390 -2.20 -15.00 14.05
CA TYR A 390 -1.88 -13.97 15.04
C TYR A 390 -0.90 -12.96 14.46
N PRO A 391 -1.00 -11.68 14.89
CA PRO A 391 -0.05 -10.66 14.45
C PRO A 391 1.36 -11.07 14.84
N GLY A 392 2.28 -10.82 13.96
CA GLY A 392 3.71 -10.92 14.26
C GLY A 392 4.13 -9.94 15.35
N PRO A 393 5.36 -10.06 15.86
CA PRO A 393 5.91 -9.04 16.76
C PRO A 393 5.81 -7.67 16.07
N THR A 394 5.53 -6.63 16.85
CA THR A 394 5.49 -5.26 16.30
C THR A 394 6.78 -5.01 15.54
N PRO A 395 6.73 -4.74 14.23
CA PRO A 395 7.94 -4.50 13.47
C PRO A 395 8.68 -3.32 14.09
N ILE A 396 9.91 -3.58 14.53
CA ILE A 396 10.79 -2.55 15.09
C ILE A 396 11.30 -1.72 13.90
N ASP A 397 11.33 -0.41 14.07
CA ASP A 397 11.91 0.45 13.04
C ASP A 397 13.41 0.14 12.95
N PRO A 398 13.99 0.06 11.75
CA PRO A 398 15.39 -0.27 11.60
C PRO A 398 16.28 0.79 12.26
N THR A 399 17.38 0.35 12.82
CA THR A 399 18.42 1.25 13.31
C THR A 399 18.97 2.12 12.17
N PRO A 400 19.58 3.27 12.45
CA PRO A 400 20.17 4.10 11.40
C PRO A 400 21.17 3.35 10.51
N ASP A 401 21.94 2.43 11.09
CA ASP A 401 22.91 1.62 10.36
C ASP A 401 22.22 0.58 9.44
N GLU A 402 21.17 -0.07 9.93
CA GLU A 402 20.35 -0.98 9.12
C GLU A 402 19.63 -0.23 7.98
N ALA A 403 19.12 0.97 8.24
CA ALA A 403 18.50 1.80 7.23
C ALA A 403 19.49 2.24 6.15
N ALA A 404 20.75 2.53 6.53
CA ALA A 404 21.84 2.81 5.60
C ALA A 404 22.20 1.58 4.75
N ASP A 405 22.31 0.39 5.35
CA ASP A 405 22.58 -0.86 4.63
C ASP A 405 21.44 -1.18 3.63
N MET A 406 20.18 -0.97 4.02
CA MET A 406 19.04 -1.13 3.12
C MET A 406 19.12 -0.16 1.93
N ARG A 407 19.53 1.07 2.16
CA ARG A 407 19.75 2.06 1.11
C ARG A 407 20.83 1.60 0.14
N ASP A 408 22.01 1.21 0.65
CA ASP A 408 23.14 0.76 -0.16
C ASP A 408 22.79 -0.47 -1.01
N LYS A 409 22.05 -1.43 -0.45
CA LYS A 409 21.54 -2.58 -1.18
C LYS A 409 20.56 -2.17 -2.29
N ALA A 410 19.63 -1.26 -1.99
CA ALA A 410 18.67 -0.78 -2.99
C ALA A 410 19.37 -0.01 -4.11
N GLU A 411 20.36 0.85 -3.80
CA GLU A 411 21.19 1.57 -4.79
C GLU A 411 21.93 0.58 -5.70
N LYS A 412 22.57 -0.42 -5.12
CA LYS A 412 23.26 -1.47 -5.86
C LYS A 412 22.30 -2.22 -6.78
N ARG A 413 21.12 -2.59 -6.25
CA ARG A 413 20.12 -3.32 -7.02
C ARG A 413 19.58 -2.53 -8.20
N ILE A 414 19.27 -1.24 -8.01
CA ILE A 414 18.85 -0.34 -9.10
C ILE A 414 19.98 -0.22 -10.15
N GLY A 415 21.23 -0.06 -9.71
CA GLY A 415 22.40 -0.01 -10.62
C GLY A 415 22.58 -1.27 -11.46
N GLU A 416 22.21 -2.45 -10.96
CA GLU A 416 22.23 -3.73 -11.70
C GLU A 416 21.10 -3.81 -12.74
N ILE A 417 19.92 -3.23 -12.42
CA ILE A 417 18.73 -3.29 -13.28
C ILE A 417 18.84 -2.35 -14.47
N ILE A 418 19.44 -1.17 -14.27
CA ILE A 418 19.58 -0.19 -15.35
C ILE A 418 20.43 -0.79 -16.47
N PRO A 419 19.91 -0.89 -17.70
CA PRO A 419 20.66 -1.42 -18.84
C PRO A 419 21.96 -0.66 -19.03
N LYS A 420 23.07 -1.35 -19.32
CA LYS A 420 24.39 -0.75 -19.49
C LYS A 420 24.40 0.49 -20.40
N PRO A 421 23.75 0.53 -21.59
CA PRO A 421 23.74 1.71 -22.43
C PRO A 421 23.05 2.92 -21.78
N LEU A 422 21.95 2.68 -21.03
CA LEU A 422 21.26 3.75 -20.31
C LEU A 422 22.08 4.22 -19.11
N ARG A 423 22.76 3.29 -18.41
CA ARG A 423 23.65 3.63 -17.29
C ARG A 423 24.78 4.57 -17.73
N VAL A 424 25.43 4.30 -18.86
CA VAL A 424 26.52 5.17 -19.38
C VAL A 424 26.02 6.59 -19.70
N ILE A 425 24.75 6.74 -20.08
CA ILE A 425 24.16 8.03 -20.45
C ILE A 425 23.64 8.78 -19.23
N PHE A 426 22.81 8.13 -18.41
CA PHE A 426 22.09 8.76 -17.31
C PHE A 426 22.79 8.66 -15.96
N CYS A 427 23.52 7.57 -15.70
CA CYS A 427 24.16 7.28 -14.43
C CYS A 427 25.58 6.76 -14.61
N PRO A 428 26.51 7.55 -15.24
CA PRO A 428 27.88 7.11 -15.51
C PRO A 428 28.71 6.85 -14.26
N GLU A 429 28.38 7.47 -13.15
CA GLU A 429 29.02 7.29 -11.85
C GLU A 429 28.07 6.64 -10.86
N ASP A 430 28.58 5.90 -9.88
CA ASP A 430 27.74 5.28 -8.83
C ASP A 430 27.00 6.33 -8.01
N LYS A 431 27.60 7.52 -7.85
CA LYS A 431 26.94 8.68 -7.23
C LYS A 431 25.67 9.14 -7.96
N ASP A 432 25.57 8.89 -9.26
CA ASP A 432 24.37 9.24 -10.02
C ASP A 432 23.23 8.28 -9.68
N VAL A 433 23.53 7.01 -9.39
CA VAL A 433 22.51 6.04 -8.93
C VAL A 433 22.01 6.42 -7.53
N SER A 434 22.92 6.81 -6.62
CA SER A 434 22.52 7.30 -5.29
C SER A 434 21.59 8.52 -5.37
N ARG A 435 21.82 9.41 -6.34
CA ARG A 435 20.96 10.59 -6.59
C ARG A 435 19.56 10.23 -7.04
N LEU A 436 19.39 9.14 -7.81
CA LEU A 436 18.04 8.70 -8.23
C LEU A 436 17.12 8.39 -7.05
N MET A 437 17.70 8.06 -5.89
CA MET A 437 16.96 7.67 -4.68
C MET A 437 17.00 8.72 -3.58
N GLU A 438 17.73 9.80 -3.77
CA GLU A 438 18.00 10.77 -2.72
C GLU A 438 16.73 11.49 -2.24
N TRP A 439 15.78 11.73 -3.13
CA TRP A 439 14.50 12.37 -2.82
C TRP A 439 13.63 11.54 -1.85
N MET A 440 13.89 10.24 -1.71
CA MET A 440 13.20 9.37 -0.73
C MET A 440 13.82 9.46 0.67
N SER A 441 14.98 10.10 0.84
CA SER A 441 15.76 10.02 2.08
C SER A 441 15.20 10.87 3.23
N ASP A 442 14.54 11.99 2.91
CA ASP A 442 14.04 12.94 3.91
C ASP A 442 12.58 12.68 4.28
N ALA A 443 12.36 12.28 5.53
CA ALA A 443 11.04 11.91 6.02
C ALA A 443 10.06 13.11 6.06
N GLY A 444 10.55 14.34 6.30
CA GLY A 444 9.73 15.54 6.29
C GLY A 444 9.24 15.90 4.90
N CYS A 445 10.09 15.74 3.88
CA CYS A 445 9.69 15.90 2.48
C CYS A 445 8.73 14.78 2.04
N ASN A 446 8.98 13.53 2.44
CA ASN A 446 8.12 12.39 2.14
C ASN A 446 6.75 12.51 2.77
N ALA A 447 6.60 13.21 3.92
CA ALA A 447 5.29 13.47 4.52
C ALA A 447 4.36 14.24 3.56
N HIS A 448 4.91 15.16 2.76
CA HIS A 448 4.13 15.86 1.73
C HIS A 448 3.73 14.93 0.58
N LEU A 449 4.63 14.04 0.13
CA LEU A 449 4.30 13.02 -0.87
C LEU A 449 3.16 12.12 -0.39
N VAL A 450 3.28 11.60 0.84
CA VAL A 450 2.25 10.74 1.43
C VAL A 450 0.94 11.52 1.61
N GLY A 451 1.00 12.79 1.99
CA GLY A 451 -0.16 13.68 2.07
C GLY A 451 -0.87 13.84 0.72
N MET A 452 -0.13 14.12 -0.36
CA MET A 452 -0.68 14.21 -1.72
C MET A 452 -1.33 12.90 -2.16
N MET A 453 -0.63 11.78 -1.95
CA MET A 453 -1.16 10.44 -2.27
C MET A 453 -2.43 10.12 -1.50
N LEU A 454 -2.48 10.45 -0.21
CA LEU A 454 -3.65 10.19 0.63
C LEU A 454 -4.85 11.04 0.20
N VAL A 455 -4.64 12.33 -0.04
CA VAL A 455 -5.70 13.25 -0.50
C VAL A 455 -6.26 12.78 -1.86
N SER A 456 -5.41 12.47 -2.82
CA SER A 456 -5.84 12.00 -4.14
C SER A 456 -6.51 10.63 -4.08
N LEU A 457 -6.05 9.72 -3.23
CA LEU A 457 -6.66 8.40 -3.03
C LEU A 457 -8.07 8.53 -2.44
N VAL A 458 -8.22 9.36 -1.40
CA VAL A 458 -9.53 9.61 -0.77
C VAL A 458 -10.50 10.23 -1.77
N ALA A 459 -10.05 11.23 -2.55
CA ALA A 459 -10.88 11.84 -3.60
C ALA A 459 -11.30 10.84 -4.68
N THR A 460 -10.46 9.86 -4.97
CA THR A 460 -10.77 8.83 -5.98
C THR A 460 -11.74 7.78 -5.45
N LEU A 461 -11.54 7.31 -4.23
CA LEU A 461 -12.34 6.22 -3.64
C LEU A 461 -13.66 6.71 -3.06
N LEU A 462 -13.69 7.93 -2.54
CA LEU A 462 -14.82 8.51 -1.83
C LEU A 462 -15.12 9.95 -2.35
N PRO A 463 -15.55 10.10 -3.61
CA PRO A 463 -15.79 11.42 -4.23
C PRO A 463 -16.84 12.23 -3.45
N ASP A 464 -17.83 11.56 -2.87
CA ASP A 464 -18.91 12.20 -2.12
C ASP A 464 -18.42 12.98 -0.88
N LEU A 465 -17.25 12.62 -0.33
CA LEU A 465 -16.64 13.36 0.77
C LEU A 465 -16.07 14.71 0.32
N VAL A 466 -15.57 14.78 -0.91
CA VAL A 466 -14.97 16.00 -1.47
C VAL A 466 -16.06 16.98 -1.92
N ASP A 467 -17.15 16.48 -2.49
CA ASP A 467 -18.24 17.33 -2.97
C ASP A 467 -19.01 18.03 -1.83
N LYS A 468 -19.14 17.37 -0.68
CA LYS A 468 -19.78 17.97 0.51
C LYS A 468 -19.00 19.17 1.06
N THR A 469 -17.67 19.10 1.09
CA THR A 469 -16.83 20.20 1.56
C THR A 469 -16.93 21.44 0.66
N ASN A 470 -17.02 21.25 -0.66
CA ASN A 470 -17.17 22.34 -1.63
C ASN A 470 -18.53 23.02 -1.57
N SER A 471 -19.58 22.34 -1.12
CA SER A 471 -20.93 22.91 -0.99
C SER A 471 -21.12 23.73 0.28
N GLU A 472 -20.40 23.45 1.35
CA GLU A 472 -20.45 24.20 2.62
C GLU A 472 -19.64 25.51 2.55
N ASP A 473 -18.47 25.51 1.87
CA ASP A 473 -17.65 26.72 1.68
C ASP A 473 -18.27 27.73 0.69
N GLY A 474 -19.24 27.33 -0.11
CA GLY A 474 -19.97 28.22 -1.04
C GLY A 474 -21.13 29.01 -0.41
N GLN A 475 -21.42 28.83 0.89
CA GLN A 475 -22.51 29.49 1.61
C GLN A 475 -22.07 30.52 2.65
N LEU A 476 -20.77 30.81 2.75
CA LEU A 476 -20.20 31.90 3.56
C LEU A 476 -19.78 33.07 2.65
#